data_74c097e5c8d76d8e9dcbe82c7100e396
#
_entry.id   74c097e5c8d76d8e9dcbe82c7100e396
#
_cell.length_a   1.000
_cell.length_b   1.000
_cell.length_c   1.000
_cell.angle_alpha   90.00
_cell.angle_beta   90.00
_cell.angle_gamma   90.00
#
_symmetry.space_group_name_H-M   'P 1'
#
loop_
_entity.id
_entity.type
_entity.pdbx_description
1 polymer ?
#
loop_
_entity_poly.entity_id
_entity_poly.type
_entity_poly.pdbx_seq_one_letter_code
_entity_poly.pdbx_strand_id
1 'polypeptide(L)'
;KKWPYFNDLIIIIKSYHPNLEVVIAPGPNEREDSKKIRAISIIEKNKYLNHLELAGLINKSSYVIANDTGPAHMAAHLGKNGIVLFGHHTTPEKVSIETDKFKAITSDKLENLTAEKVYEGIKDKIKLIN
;
A
#
# COMPACT_ATOMS: atom_id res chain seq x y z
N LYS A 1 -6.94 11.40 -1.84
CA LYS A 1 -5.79 11.90 -1.09
C LYS A 1 -4.77 10.81 -0.81
N LYS A 2 -3.51 11.22 -0.74
CA LYS A 2 -2.41 10.31 -0.44
C LYS A 2 -2.06 10.40 1.03
N TRP A 3 -1.81 9.22 1.62
CA TRP A 3 -1.29 9.17 2.98
C TRP A 3 0.14 9.71 2.98
N PRO A 4 0.48 10.65 3.86
CA PRO A 4 1.80 11.31 3.81
C PRO A 4 2.94 10.53 4.47
N TYR A 5 2.65 9.42 5.15
CA TYR A 5 3.65 8.74 5.99
C TYR A 5 4.12 7.39 5.45
N PHE A 6 4.02 7.17 4.14
CA PHE A 6 4.53 5.92 3.54
C PHE A 6 6.01 5.71 3.81
N ASN A 7 6.79 6.79 3.69
CA ASN A 7 8.23 6.69 3.92
C ASN A 7 8.55 6.30 5.36
N ASP A 8 7.84 6.89 6.32
CA ASP A 8 8.00 6.55 7.73
C ASP A 8 7.63 5.09 8.00
N LEU A 9 6.56 4.61 7.39
CA LEU A 9 6.15 3.22 7.52
C LEU A 9 7.20 2.28 6.93
N ILE A 10 7.78 2.61 5.79
CA ILE A 10 8.83 1.81 5.18
C ILE A 10 10.04 1.71 6.10
N ILE A 11 10.42 2.81 6.73
CA ILE A 11 11.52 2.82 7.70
C ILE A 11 11.22 1.86 8.85
N ILE A 12 10.00 1.90 9.39
CA ILE A 12 9.58 0.99 10.47
C ILE A 12 9.65 -0.46 10.01
N ILE A 13 9.07 -0.76 8.87
CA ILE A 13 9.06 -2.13 8.33
C ILE A 13 10.49 -2.65 8.13
N LYS A 14 11.34 -1.86 7.50
CA LYS A 14 12.73 -2.28 7.24
C LYS A 14 13.54 -2.42 8.53
N SER A 15 13.19 -1.64 9.56
CA SER A 15 13.84 -1.73 10.86
C SER A 15 13.56 -3.07 11.56
N TYR A 16 12.31 -3.52 11.52
CA TYR A 16 11.92 -4.78 12.15
C TYR A 16 12.03 -5.99 11.23
N HIS A 17 12.02 -5.79 9.92
CA HIS A 17 12.02 -6.85 8.92
C HIS A 17 13.02 -6.50 7.81
N PRO A 18 14.33 -6.54 8.11
CA PRO A 18 15.35 -6.06 7.15
C PRO A 18 15.43 -6.87 5.86
N ASN A 19 14.92 -8.10 5.86
CA ASN A 19 14.95 -8.97 4.68
C ASN A 19 13.77 -8.74 3.73
N LEU A 20 12.77 -7.98 4.15
CA LEU A 20 11.64 -7.67 3.27
C LEU A 20 12.03 -6.62 2.25
N GLU A 21 11.64 -6.87 1.02
CA GLU A 21 11.82 -5.91 -0.06
C GLU A 21 10.54 -5.10 -0.24
N VAL A 22 10.66 -3.78 -0.28
CA VAL A 22 9.53 -2.88 -0.46
C VAL A 22 9.65 -2.23 -1.83
N VAL A 23 8.59 -2.35 -2.63
CA VAL A 23 8.54 -1.76 -3.96
C VAL A 23 7.33 -0.84 -4.09
N ILE A 24 7.46 0.15 -4.95
CA ILE A 24 6.35 1.05 -5.29
C ILE A 24 6.20 1.10 -6.81
N ALA A 25 4.98 1.33 -7.25
CA ALA A 25 4.66 1.49 -8.67
C ALA A 25 3.93 2.83 -8.84
N PRO A 26 4.68 3.94 -9.01
CA PRO A 26 4.05 5.25 -9.12
C PRO A 26 3.30 5.41 -10.44
N GLY A 27 2.17 6.13 -10.39
CA GLY A 27 1.47 6.54 -11.60
C GLY A 27 2.12 7.78 -12.23
N PRO A 28 1.59 8.24 -13.38
CA PRO A 28 2.19 9.37 -14.11
C PRO A 28 2.34 10.65 -13.30
N ASN A 29 1.40 10.93 -12.42
CA ASN A 29 1.41 12.15 -11.62
C ASN A 29 2.13 11.99 -10.28
N GLU A 30 2.73 10.82 -10.04
CA GLU A 30 3.33 10.46 -8.75
C GLU A 30 4.85 10.33 -8.80
N ARG A 31 5.45 10.53 -9.97
CA ARG A 31 6.87 10.27 -10.16
C ARG A 31 7.76 11.10 -9.23
N GLU A 32 7.48 12.39 -9.10
CA GLU A 32 8.28 13.26 -8.24
C GLU A 32 8.11 12.90 -6.77
N ASP A 33 6.89 12.58 -6.35
CA ASP A 33 6.64 12.16 -4.98
C ASP A 33 7.30 10.82 -4.68
N SER A 34 7.31 9.90 -5.67
CA SER A 34 7.91 8.58 -5.49
C SER A 34 9.41 8.62 -5.25
N LYS A 35 10.10 9.63 -5.78
CA LYS A 35 11.54 9.79 -5.57
C LYS A 35 11.90 10.05 -4.12
N LYS A 36 10.95 10.53 -3.32
CA LYS A 36 11.15 10.81 -1.91
C LYS A 36 10.91 9.58 -1.03
N ILE A 37 10.39 8.50 -1.60
CA ILE A 37 10.07 7.29 -0.87
C ILE A 37 11.24 6.31 -0.96
N ARG A 38 11.65 5.77 0.19
CA ARG A 38 12.80 4.85 0.30
C ARG A 38 12.41 3.43 -0.08
N ALA A 39 11.99 3.25 -1.33
CA ALA A 39 11.59 1.95 -1.86
C ALA A 39 12.00 1.86 -3.32
N ILE A 40 12.04 0.65 -3.85
CA ILE A 40 12.37 0.43 -5.25
C ILE A 40 11.17 0.85 -6.11
N SER A 41 11.37 1.83 -6.99
CA SER A 41 10.34 2.23 -7.94
C SER A 41 10.35 1.30 -9.15
N ILE A 42 9.20 0.78 -9.51
CA ILE A 42 9.04 -0.07 -10.69
C ILE A 42 8.51 0.77 -11.84
N ILE A 43 9.42 1.20 -12.71
CA ILE A 43 9.10 1.95 -13.92
C ILE A 43 9.89 1.31 -15.06
N GLU A 44 9.19 0.70 -16.02
CA GLU A 44 9.84 0.01 -17.11
C GLU A 44 10.10 0.97 -18.27
N LYS A 45 11.35 1.07 -18.73
CA LYS A 45 11.75 1.89 -19.90
C LYS A 45 11.24 3.33 -19.81
N ASN A 46 11.26 3.91 -18.62
CA ASN A 46 10.73 5.25 -18.36
C ASN A 46 9.22 5.37 -18.58
N LYS A 47 8.51 4.25 -18.64
CA LYS A 47 7.07 4.21 -18.74
C LYS A 47 6.47 3.63 -17.45
N TYR A 48 5.32 4.18 -17.08
CA TYR A 48 4.59 3.65 -15.94
C TYR A 48 3.97 2.31 -16.31
N LEU A 49 3.77 1.45 -15.31
CA LEU A 49 3.13 0.16 -15.53
C LEU A 49 1.70 0.38 -16.02
N ASN A 50 1.29 -0.37 -17.04
CA ASN A 50 -0.11 -0.43 -17.43
C ASN A 50 -0.88 -1.32 -16.46
N HIS A 51 -2.20 -1.43 -16.65
CA HIS A 51 -3.06 -2.20 -15.74
C HIS A 51 -2.66 -3.67 -15.63
N LEU A 52 -2.28 -4.30 -16.73
CA LEU A 52 -1.86 -5.71 -16.72
C LEU A 52 -0.53 -5.89 -15.99
N GLU A 53 0.41 -5.00 -16.23
CA GLU A 53 1.71 -5.04 -15.57
C GLU A 53 1.57 -4.80 -14.07
N LEU A 54 0.72 -3.83 -13.69
CA LEU A 54 0.44 -3.55 -12.29
C LEU A 54 -0.24 -4.74 -11.62
N ALA A 55 -1.21 -5.36 -12.28
CA ALA A 55 -1.85 -6.57 -11.76
C ALA A 55 -0.85 -7.70 -11.54
N GLY A 56 0.10 -7.86 -12.47
CA GLY A 56 1.17 -8.86 -12.34
C GLY A 56 2.07 -8.59 -11.14
N LEU A 57 2.45 -7.34 -10.94
CA LEU A 57 3.25 -6.94 -9.79
C LEU A 57 2.50 -7.21 -8.48
N ILE A 58 1.25 -6.79 -8.40
CA ILE A 58 0.41 -7.00 -7.23
C ILE A 58 0.26 -8.50 -6.96
N ASN A 59 0.02 -9.28 -7.99
CA ASN A 59 -0.16 -10.73 -7.85
C ASN A 59 1.09 -11.42 -7.30
N LYS A 60 2.28 -10.90 -7.58
CA LYS A 60 3.54 -11.43 -7.06
C LYS A 60 3.87 -10.90 -5.67
N SER A 61 3.16 -9.88 -5.22
CA SER A 61 3.42 -9.29 -3.91
C SER A 61 2.88 -10.18 -2.80
N SER A 62 3.55 -10.18 -1.67
CA SER A 62 3.11 -10.91 -0.48
C SER A 62 2.12 -10.10 0.35
N TYR A 63 2.22 -8.78 0.28
CA TYR A 63 1.36 -7.87 1.02
C TYR A 63 1.25 -6.53 0.28
N VAL A 64 0.07 -5.94 0.29
CA VAL A 64 -0.19 -4.68 -0.42
C VAL A 64 -0.69 -3.63 0.55
N ILE A 65 -0.11 -2.44 0.48
CA ILE A 65 -0.56 -1.28 1.24
C ILE A 65 -0.89 -0.17 0.25
N ALA A 66 -2.10 0.32 0.27
CA ALA A 66 -2.55 1.28 -0.74
C ALA A 66 -3.46 2.35 -0.16
N ASN A 67 -3.48 3.50 -0.82
CA ASN A 67 -4.55 4.49 -0.63
C ASN A 67 -5.83 3.94 -1.28
N ASP A 68 -6.95 4.63 -1.06
CA ASP A 68 -8.23 4.31 -1.69
C ASP A 68 -8.16 4.67 -3.18
N THR A 69 -7.67 3.73 -3.98
CA THR A 69 -7.42 3.91 -5.41
C THR A 69 -7.70 2.62 -6.18
N GLY A 70 -7.61 2.69 -7.51
CA GLY A 70 -7.75 1.52 -8.37
C GLY A 70 -6.87 0.34 -8.00
N PRO A 71 -5.57 0.55 -7.72
CA PRO A 71 -4.70 -0.54 -7.29
C PRO A 71 -5.17 -1.27 -6.03
N ALA A 72 -5.79 -0.57 -5.08
CA ALA A 72 -6.35 -1.20 -3.89
C ALA A 72 -7.47 -2.16 -4.26
N HIS A 73 -8.40 -1.74 -5.12
CA HIS A 73 -9.48 -2.61 -5.59
C HIS A 73 -8.93 -3.81 -6.35
N MET A 74 -7.91 -3.60 -7.16
CA MET A 74 -7.24 -4.67 -7.89
C MET A 74 -6.65 -5.72 -6.94
N ALA A 75 -5.95 -5.27 -5.90
CA ALA A 75 -5.37 -6.17 -4.90
C ALA A 75 -6.45 -6.99 -4.18
N ALA A 76 -7.55 -6.35 -3.82
CA ALA A 76 -8.66 -7.04 -3.17
C ALA A 76 -9.27 -8.11 -4.08
N HIS A 77 -9.49 -7.78 -5.35
CA HIS A 77 -10.03 -8.74 -6.34
C HIS A 77 -9.08 -9.91 -6.58
N LEU A 78 -7.78 -9.68 -6.51
CA LEU A 78 -6.78 -10.73 -6.69
C LEU A 78 -6.61 -11.60 -5.43
N GLY A 79 -7.35 -11.30 -4.38
CA GLY A 79 -7.31 -12.07 -3.14
C GLY A 79 -6.02 -11.89 -2.36
N LYS A 80 -5.37 -10.74 -2.49
CA LYS A 80 -4.10 -10.48 -1.81
C LYS A 80 -4.32 -10.08 -0.35
N ASN A 81 -3.34 -10.37 0.48
CA ASN A 81 -3.28 -9.82 1.83
C ASN A 81 -2.86 -8.37 1.75
N GLY A 82 -3.50 -7.51 2.50
CA GLY A 82 -3.12 -6.11 2.49
C GLY A 82 -4.09 -5.21 3.22
N ILE A 83 -3.82 -3.92 3.12
CA ILE A 83 -4.68 -2.88 3.70
C ILE A 83 -4.87 -1.74 2.72
N VAL A 84 -6.00 -1.07 2.86
CA VAL A 84 -6.29 0.17 2.17
C VAL A 84 -6.56 1.26 3.22
N LEU A 85 -6.03 2.45 2.97
CA LEU A 85 -6.09 3.57 3.91
C LEU A 85 -7.15 4.58 3.45
N PHE A 86 -8.12 4.85 4.31
CA PHE A 86 -9.19 5.82 4.07
C PHE A 86 -9.03 7.02 5.00
N GLY A 87 -9.13 8.21 4.45
CA GLY A 87 -9.00 9.47 5.20
C GLY A 87 -10.34 10.07 5.62
N HIS A 88 -11.38 9.26 5.74
CA HIS A 88 -12.70 9.72 6.17
C HIS A 88 -13.50 8.52 6.66
N HIS A 89 -14.72 8.80 7.14
CA HIS A 89 -15.59 7.77 7.73
C HIS A 89 -15.94 6.65 6.75
N THR A 90 -16.49 5.57 7.28
CA THR A 90 -16.94 4.42 6.50
C THR A 90 -17.77 4.85 5.30
N THR A 91 -17.38 4.37 4.14
CA THR A 91 -18.02 4.66 2.87
C THR A 91 -18.48 3.35 2.23
N PRO A 92 -19.38 3.40 1.23
CA PRO A 92 -19.71 2.19 0.47
C PRO A 92 -18.49 1.53 -0.16
N GLU A 93 -17.52 2.33 -0.58
CA GLU A 93 -16.25 1.82 -1.15
C GLU A 93 -15.48 0.99 -0.14
N LYS A 94 -15.41 1.44 1.12
CA LYS A 94 -14.74 0.69 2.16
C LYS A 94 -15.39 -0.68 2.36
N VAL A 95 -16.71 -0.71 2.45
CA VAL A 95 -17.45 -1.96 2.65
C VAL A 95 -17.25 -2.90 1.48
N SER A 96 -17.25 -2.37 0.26
CA SER A 96 -17.12 -3.20 -0.94
C SER A 96 -15.72 -3.74 -1.17
N ILE A 97 -14.67 -3.05 -0.67
CA ILE A 97 -13.29 -3.46 -0.90
C ILE A 97 -12.79 -4.47 0.15
N GLU A 98 -13.36 -4.48 1.34
CA GLU A 98 -12.89 -5.39 2.39
C GLU A 98 -13.19 -6.85 2.08
N THR A 99 -12.18 -7.70 2.30
CA THR A 99 -12.28 -9.15 2.22
C THR A 99 -11.67 -9.73 3.49
N ASP A 100 -11.64 -11.06 3.61
CA ASP A 100 -10.97 -11.72 4.74
C ASP A 100 -9.48 -11.38 4.80
N LYS A 101 -8.87 -11.10 3.66
CA LYS A 101 -7.43 -10.87 3.54
C LYS A 101 -7.06 -9.40 3.36
N PHE A 102 -7.99 -8.59 2.87
CA PHE A 102 -7.73 -7.19 2.54
C PHE A 102 -8.62 -6.30 3.39
N LYS A 103 -8.01 -5.56 4.30
CA LYS A 103 -8.74 -4.79 5.30
C LYS A 103 -8.57 -3.29 5.09
N ALA A 104 -9.51 -2.51 5.63
CA ALA A 104 -9.45 -1.06 5.57
C ALA A 104 -9.05 -0.49 6.94
N ILE A 105 -8.20 0.54 6.91
CA ILE A 105 -7.88 1.35 8.07
C ILE A 105 -8.40 2.75 7.79
N THR A 106 -9.24 3.27 8.68
CA THR A 106 -9.90 4.55 8.50
C THR A 106 -9.46 5.54 9.56
N SER A 107 -9.28 6.79 9.15
CA SER A 107 -9.01 7.90 10.06
C SER A 107 -9.82 9.11 9.57
N ASP A 108 -10.11 10.05 10.46
CA ASP A 108 -10.80 11.29 10.08
C ASP A 108 -10.05 12.02 8.99
N LYS A 109 -8.73 12.07 9.13
CA LYS A 109 -7.82 12.64 8.14
C LYS A 109 -6.60 11.73 8.04
N LEU A 110 -6.10 11.54 6.84
CA LEU A 110 -4.90 10.70 6.64
C LEU A 110 -3.70 11.25 7.39
N GLU A 111 -3.59 12.57 7.53
CA GLU A 111 -2.52 13.21 8.28
C GLU A 111 -2.50 12.81 9.76
N ASN A 112 -3.64 12.37 10.30
CA ASN A 112 -3.75 11.95 11.70
C ASN A 112 -3.49 10.46 11.89
N LEU A 113 -3.34 9.71 10.80
CA LEU A 113 -3.05 8.28 10.85
C LEU A 113 -1.54 8.09 10.83
N THR A 114 -0.95 7.80 11.99
CA THR A 114 0.50 7.68 12.11
C THR A 114 1.02 6.38 11.49
N ALA A 115 2.30 6.39 11.10
CA ALA A 115 2.96 5.19 10.57
C ALA A 115 3.01 4.08 11.62
N GLU A 116 3.23 4.44 12.88
CA GLU A 116 3.25 3.50 14.00
C GLU A 116 1.91 2.79 14.16
N LYS A 117 0.82 3.53 14.05
CA LYS A 117 -0.53 2.98 14.18
C LYS A 117 -0.84 2.01 13.02
N VAL A 118 -0.44 2.36 11.81
CA VAL A 118 -0.60 1.48 10.66
C VAL A 118 0.24 0.21 10.86
N TYR A 119 1.50 0.36 11.29
CA TYR A 119 2.36 -0.80 11.52
C TYR A 119 1.77 -1.73 12.59
N GLU A 120 1.22 -1.19 13.68
CA GLU A 120 0.56 -2.01 14.70
C GLU A 120 -0.57 -2.84 14.12
N GLY A 121 -1.29 -2.31 13.15
CA GLY A 121 -2.40 -3.01 12.50
C GLY A 121 -1.96 -4.11 11.53
N ILE A 122 -0.71 -4.09 11.07
CA ILE A 122 -0.24 -5.01 10.04
C ILE A 122 0.92 -5.91 10.49
N LYS A 123 1.53 -5.64 11.63
CA LYS A 123 2.78 -6.32 12.03
C LYS A 123 2.68 -7.84 12.09
N ASP A 124 1.55 -8.37 12.53
CA ASP A 124 1.38 -9.83 12.62
C ASP A 124 1.35 -10.47 11.24
N LYS A 125 0.71 -9.83 10.27
CA LYS A 125 0.68 -10.30 8.89
C LYS A 125 2.05 -10.18 8.23
N ILE A 126 2.75 -9.10 8.49
CA ILE A 126 4.09 -8.87 7.94
C ILE A 126 5.08 -9.93 8.46
N LYS A 127 4.97 -10.31 9.74
CA LYS A 127 5.81 -11.37 10.30
C LYS A 127 5.66 -12.70 9.58
N LEU A 128 4.47 -13.01 9.09
CA LEU A 128 4.21 -14.29 8.39
C LEU A 128 4.89 -14.34 7.02
N ILE A 129 5.21 -13.19 6.44
CA ILE A 129 5.87 -13.10 5.14
C ILE A 129 7.39 -13.27 5.28
N ASN A 130 7.91 -12.79 6.37
CA ASN A 130 9.35 -12.67 6.61
C ASN A 130 10.06 -14.00 6.87
#